data_ba71b88a5f393b69981017ce9725021a
#
_entry.id   ba71b88a5f393b69981017ce9725021a
#
_cell.length_a   1.000
_cell.length_b   1.000
_cell.length_c   1.000
_cell.angle_alpha   90.00
_cell.angle_beta   90.00
_cell.angle_gamma   90.00
#
_symmetry.space_group_name_H-M   'P 1'
#
loop_
_entity.id
_entity.type
_entity.pdbx_description
1 polymer ?
#
loop_
_entity_poly.entity_id
_entity_poly.type
_entity_poly.pdbx_seq_one_letter_code
_entity_poly.pdbx_strand_id
1 'polypeptide(L)'
;MKTIRFCGHKNIIHTRLIQAREAHLLSQQQLAAKLQLLEVSIDQQAISKIELDKRIVTDYELMCLCKVLHVKAAWLMGDLD
;
A
#
# COMPACT_ATOMS: atom_id res chain seq x y z
N MET A 1 -5.68 -20.99 11.92
CA MET A 1 -4.46 -20.16 11.91
C MET A 1 -4.80 -18.75 12.33
N LYS A 2 -3.98 -18.15 13.18
CA LYS A 2 -4.23 -16.80 13.64
C LYS A 2 -3.94 -15.78 12.55
N THR A 3 -4.78 -14.75 12.44
CA THR A 3 -4.52 -13.62 11.57
C THR A 3 -3.32 -12.83 12.09
N ILE A 4 -2.39 -12.49 11.20
CA ILE A 4 -1.24 -11.65 11.56
C ILE A 4 -1.75 -10.22 11.72
N ARG A 5 -1.52 -9.63 12.90
CA ARG A 5 -1.92 -8.24 13.19
C ARG A 5 -0.82 -7.56 13.99
N PHE A 6 -0.62 -6.28 13.70
CA PHE A 6 0.27 -5.42 14.48
C PHE A 6 -0.57 -4.27 15.04
N CYS A 7 -0.62 -4.16 16.37
CA CYS A 7 -1.42 -3.14 17.08
C CYS A 7 -2.88 -3.10 16.60
N GLY A 8 -3.46 -4.27 16.30
CA GLY A 8 -4.84 -4.38 15.82
C GLY A 8 -5.01 -4.16 14.32
N HIS A 9 -3.94 -3.91 13.57
CA HIS A 9 -3.99 -3.65 12.14
C HIS A 9 -3.46 -4.83 11.34
N LYS A 10 -4.03 -5.06 10.16
CA LYS A 10 -3.49 -6.02 9.19
C LYS A 10 -2.35 -5.42 8.39
N ASN A 11 -2.34 -4.10 8.24
CA ASN A 11 -1.21 -3.36 7.71
C ASN A 11 -1.15 -2.01 8.40
N ILE A 12 0.04 -1.42 8.45
CA ILE A 12 0.23 -0.13 9.12
C ILE A 12 0.40 1.02 8.11
N ILE A 13 0.26 0.72 6.81
CA ILE A 13 0.47 1.71 5.76
C ILE A 13 -0.83 2.34 5.26
N HIS A 14 -1.99 1.85 5.70
CA HIS A 14 -3.27 2.14 5.05
C HIS A 14 -3.57 3.65 4.96
N THR A 15 -3.31 4.41 6.00
CA THR A 15 -3.60 5.85 6.01
C THR A 15 -2.65 6.62 5.08
N ARG A 16 -1.35 6.36 5.18
CA ARG A 16 -0.36 7.07 4.36
C ARG A 16 -0.39 6.61 2.91
N LEU A 17 -0.81 5.38 2.65
CA LEU A 17 -1.02 4.91 1.30
C LEU A 17 -2.07 5.77 0.59
N ILE A 18 -3.19 6.04 1.25
CA ILE A 18 -4.24 6.91 0.69
C ILE A 18 -3.66 8.30 0.43
N GLN A 19 -2.95 8.87 1.40
CA GLN A 19 -2.35 10.20 1.27
C GLN A 19 -1.40 10.28 0.07
N ALA A 20 -0.50 9.31 -0.05
CA ALA A 20 0.48 9.29 -1.14
C ALA A 20 -0.20 9.11 -2.50
N ARG A 21 -1.19 8.22 -2.57
CA ARG A 21 -1.92 7.99 -3.80
C ARG A 21 -2.64 9.26 -4.26
N GLU A 22 -3.33 9.92 -3.33
CA GLU A 22 -4.06 11.15 -3.63
C GLU A 22 -3.12 12.30 -3.98
N ALA A 23 -1.96 12.36 -3.33
CA ALA A 23 -0.95 13.38 -3.66
C ALA A 23 -0.46 13.24 -5.10
N HIS A 24 -0.43 12.03 -5.63
CA HIS A 24 -0.06 11.77 -7.02
C HIS A 24 -1.25 11.84 -7.97
N LEU A 25 -2.43 12.23 -7.49
CA LEU A 25 -3.66 12.32 -8.28
C LEU A 25 -4.01 11.00 -8.98
N LEU A 26 -3.72 9.88 -8.31
CA LEU A 26 -4.00 8.55 -8.84
C LEU A 26 -5.27 7.99 -8.23
N SER A 27 -6.11 7.38 -9.07
CA SER A 27 -7.18 6.51 -8.58
C SER A 27 -6.58 5.19 -8.12
N GLN A 28 -7.35 4.39 -7.38
CA GLN A 28 -6.94 3.04 -7.00
C GLN A 28 -6.63 2.20 -8.23
N GLN A 29 -7.45 2.32 -9.27
CA GLN A 29 -7.26 1.58 -10.52
C GLN A 29 -5.97 1.99 -11.23
N GLN A 30 -5.67 3.29 -11.25
CA GLN A 30 -4.44 3.80 -11.86
C GLN A 30 -3.21 3.34 -11.10
N LEU A 31 -3.27 3.34 -9.77
CA LEU A 31 -2.17 2.81 -8.96
C LEU A 31 -1.95 1.32 -9.24
N ALA A 32 -3.03 0.55 -9.30
CA ALA A 32 -2.93 -0.87 -9.62
C ALA A 32 -2.27 -1.10 -10.99
N ALA A 33 -2.63 -0.29 -12.00
CA ALA A 33 -2.05 -0.39 -13.33
C ALA A 33 -0.53 -0.13 -13.30
N LYS A 34 -0.09 0.86 -12.51
CA LYS A 34 1.34 1.15 -12.37
C LYS A 34 2.10 0.01 -11.69
N LEU A 35 1.49 -0.63 -10.70
CA LEU A 35 2.09 -1.77 -10.02
C LEU A 35 2.21 -2.98 -10.94
N GLN A 36 1.23 -3.20 -11.81
CA GLN A 36 1.28 -4.28 -12.79
C GLN A 36 2.44 -4.14 -13.77
N LEU A 37 2.85 -2.90 -14.08
CA LEU A 37 4.04 -2.68 -14.89
C LEU A 37 5.31 -3.16 -14.20
N LEU A 38 5.31 -3.29 -12.88
CA LEU A 38 6.40 -3.85 -12.10
C LEU A 38 6.20 -5.34 -11.82
N GLU A 39 5.26 -5.97 -12.53
CA GLU A 39 4.92 -7.39 -12.39
C GLU A 39 4.39 -7.76 -11.02
N VAL A 40 3.75 -6.81 -10.33
CA VAL A 40 3.12 -7.04 -9.02
C VAL A 40 1.63 -7.23 -9.24
N SER A 41 1.11 -8.41 -8.86
CA SER A 41 -0.30 -8.76 -9.06
C SER A 41 -1.17 -8.16 -7.97
N ILE A 42 -1.29 -6.83 -7.98
CA ILE A 42 -2.19 -6.10 -7.10
C ILE A 42 -3.21 -5.37 -7.98
N ASP A 43 -4.47 -5.79 -7.88
CA ASP A 43 -5.55 -5.15 -8.61
C ASP A 43 -6.19 -4.05 -7.76
N GLN A 44 -7.18 -3.37 -8.32
CA GLN A 44 -7.88 -2.29 -7.63
C GLN A 44 -8.55 -2.77 -6.35
N GLN A 45 -9.12 -3.99 -6.35
CA GLN A 45 -9.76 -4.53 -5.15
C GLN A 45 -8.75 -4.78 -4.04
N ALA A 46 -7.56 -5.26 -4.39
CA ALA A 46 -6.48 -5.45 -3.41
C ALA A 46 -6.03 -4.11 -2.82
N ILE A 47 -5.89 -3.08 -3.65
CA ILE A 47 -5.57 -1.72 -3.18
C ILE A 47 -6.65 -1.24 -2.20
N SER A 48 -7.91 -1.40 -2.58
CA SER A 48 -9.03 -1.01 -1.71
C SER A 48 -8.96 -1.70 -0.36
N LYS A 49 -8.69 -3.00 -0.34
CA LYS A 49 -8.58 -3.76 0.91
C LYS A 49 -7.40 -3.31 1.76
N ILE A 50 -6.27 -2.97 1.14
CA ILE A 50 -5.12 -2.42 1.87
C ILE A 50 -5.51 -1.08 2.52
N GLU A 51 -6.15 -0.20 1.76
CA GLU A 51 -6.54 1.13 2.27
C GLU A 51 -7.59 1.05 3.37
N LEU A 52 -8.39 -0.01 3.40
CA LEU A 52 -9.39 -0.25 4.43
C LEU A 52 -8.86 -1.07 5.62
N ASP A 53 -7.56 -1.36 5.63
CA ASP A 53 -6.93 -2.18 6.68
C ASP A 53 -7.52 -3.59 6.75
N LYS A 54 -7.84 -4.17 5.58
CA LYS A 54 -8.46 -5.50 5.48
C LYS A 54 -7.55 -6.56 4.88
N ARG A 55 -6.31 -6.18 4.54
CA ARG A 55 -5.36 -7.06 3.85
C ARG A 55 -3.94 -6.78 4.35
N ILE A 56 -3.16 -7.82 4.54
CA ILE A 56 -1.72 -7.66 4.81
C ILE A 56 -1.02 -7.20 3.53
N VAL A 57 0.17 -6.61 3.71
CA VAL A 57 1.03 -6.18 2.60
C VAL A 57 2.34 -6.92 2.72
N THR A 58 2.77 -7.57 1.65
CA THR A 58 4.05 -8.28 1.63
C THR A 58 5.19 -7.28 1.46
N ASP A 59 6.41 -7.74 1.76
CA ASP A 59 7.60 -6.88 1.67
C ASP A 59 7.83 -6.37 0.25
N TYR A 60 7.68 -7.22 -0.76
CA TYR A 60 7.89 -6.77 -2.15
C TYR A 60 6.75 -5.86 -2.63
N GLU A 61 5.53 -6.06 -2.14
CA GLU A 61 4.43 -5.13 -2.42
C GLU A 61 4.72 -3.76 -1.84
N LEU A 62 5.20 -3.71 -0.60
CA LEU A 62 5.60 -2.46 0.05
C LEU A 62 6.70 -1.76 -0.76
N MET A 63 7.72 -2.50 -1.17
CA MET A 63 8.82 -1.94 -1.95
C MET A 63 8.32 -1.32 -3.26
N CYS A 64 7.42 -2.01 -3.96
CA CYS A 64 6.89 -1.53 -5.24
C CYS A 64 5.97 -0.32 -5.06
N LEU A 65 5.16 -0.29 -3.99
CA LEU A 65 4.36 0.87 -3.65
C LEU A 65 5.24 2.10 -3.42
N CYS A 66 6.34 1.92 -2.70
CA CYS A 66 7.29 3.00 -2.45
C CYS A 66 7.90 3.52 -3.75
N LYS A 67 8.25 2.63 -4.68
CA LYS A 67 8.81 3.01 -5.97
C LYS A 67 7.82 3.82 -6.80
N VAL A 68 6.57 3.35 -6.90
CA VAL A 68 5.54 4.01 -7.70
C VAL A 68 5.17 5.37 -7.12
N LEU A 69 5.08 5.46 -5.79
CA LEU A 69 4.62 6.65 -5.11
C LEU A 69 5.77 7.59 -4.71
N HIS A 70 7.02 7.21 -4.98
CA HIS A 70 8.21 8.01 -4.66
C HIS A 70 8.27 8.40 -3.19
N VAL A 71 7.99 7.46 -2.31
CA VAL A 71 8.05 7.64 -0.86
C VAL A 71 8.97 6.61 -0.24
N LYS A 72 9.51 6.94 0.94
CA LYS A 72 10.32 6.00 1.72
C LYS A 72 9.41 5.02 2.47
N ALA A 73 9.85 3.78 2.58
CA ALA A 73 9.11 2.77 3.33
C ALA A 73 8.86 3.22 4.77
N ALA A 74 9.86 3.82 5.41
CA ALA A 74 9.72 4.31 6.78
C ALA A 74 8.60 5.35 6.89
N TRP A 75 8.49 6.25 5.91
CA TRP A 75 7.39 7.22 5.89
C TRP A 75 6.04 6.54 5.71
N LEU A 76 5.98 5.60 4.76
CA LEU A 76 4.73 4.89 4.47
C LEU A 76 4.26 4.08 5.67
N MET A 77 5.18 3.53 6.44
CA MET A 77 4.88 2.79 7.67
C MET A 77 4.60 3.70 8.88
N GLY A 78 4.71 5.01 8.72
CA GLY A 78 4.43 5.95 9.79
C GLY A 78 5.60 6.21 10.74
N ASP A 79 6.80 5.75 10.39
CA ASP A 79 7.99 5.87 11.24
C ASP A 79 8.78 7.18 10.99
N LEU A 80 8.50 7.83 9.87
CA LEU A 80 9.06 9.15 9.52
C LEU A 80 7.93 10.13 9.25
N ASP A 81 8.12 11.36 9.65
CA ASP A 81 7.17 12.45 9.37
C ASP A 81 7.32 13.01 7.95
#